data_d0c22f5afd3c60d6343d5ec3699f08e4
#
_entry.id   d0c22f5afd3c60d6343d5ec3699f08e4
#
_cell.length_a   1.000
_cell.length_b   1.000
_cell.length_c   1.000
_cell.angle_alpha   90.00
_cell.angle_beta   90.00
_cell.angle_gamma   90.00
#
_symmetry.space_group_name_H-M   'P 1'
#
loop_
_entity.id
_entity.type
_entity.pdbx_description
1 polymer ?
#
loop_
_entity_poly.entity_id
_entity_poly.type
_entity_poly.pdbx_seq_one_letter_code
_entity_poly.pdbx_strand_id
1 'polypeptide(L)'
;MASAYKNIAKLVGSTGDVTIYTCPSETQAVVKNIQLYNSHSGTIVVYPKITDSSASVTVTLEKNSIGTLADTSLTGPFVLEASDALILNCDTADKIYAFASVLEIS
;
A
#
# COMPACT_ATOMS: atom_id res chain seq x y z
N MET A 1 16.07 15.74 13.76
CA MET A 1 15.30 14.58 13.23
C MET A 1 13.93 14.58 13.85
N ALA A 2 12.90 14.51 13.07
CA ALA A 2 11.52 14.48 13.53
C ALA A 2 10.87 13.14 13.15
N SER A 3 9.99 12.65 14.02
CA SER A 3 9.21 11.44 13.78
C SER A 3 7.74 11.79 13.87
N ALA A 4 6.95 11.26 12.93
CA ALA A 4 5.52 11.47 12.93
C ALA A 4 4.81 10.20 12.45
N TYR A 5 3.77 9.81 13.19
CA TYR A 5 2.88 8.75 12.71
C TYR A 5 1.88 9.35 11.74
N LYS A 6 1.61 8.61 10.69
CA LYS A 6 0.69 9.03 9.63
C LYS A 6 -0.18 7.84 9.23
N ASN A 7 -1.42 8.11 8.89
CA ASN A 7 -2.26 7.09 8.27
C ASN A 7 -2.56 7.47 6.83
N ILE A 8 -2.80 6.46 6.01
CA ILE A 8 -3.25 6.61 4.64
C ILE A 8 -4.55 5.82 4.52
N ALA A 9 -5.63 6.50 4.20
CA ALA A 9 -6.93 5.88 3.96
C ALA A 9 -7.31 6.14 2.52
N LYS A 10 -7.56 5.08 1.75
CA LYS A 10 -7.81 5.24 0.32
C LYS A 10 -8.75 4.17 -0.21
N LEU A 11 -9.68 4.61 -1.06
CA LEU A 11 -10.43 3.72 -1.94
C LEU A 11 -9.62 3.61 -3.25
N VAL A 12 -9.28 2.38 -3.66
CA VAL A 12 -8.50 2.17 -4.87
C VAL A 12 -9.42 2.39 -6.08
N GLY A 13 -9.23 3.51 -6.77
CA GLY A 13 -10.19 4.03 -7.74
C GLY A 13 -10.04 3.53 -9.16
N SER A 14 -9.02 2.73 -9.46
CA SER A 14 -8.83 2.20 -10.82
C SER A 14 -8.19 0.82 -10.77
N THR A 15 -8.30 0.11 -11.90
CA THR A 15 -7.58 -1.16 -12.08
C THR A 15 -6.11 -0.88 -12.40
N GLY A 16 -5.26 -1.89 -12.19
CA GLY A 16 -3.83 -1.74 -12.42
C GLY A 16 -3.13 -1.11 -11.23
N ASP A 17 -1.95 -0.56 -11.45
CA ASP A 17 -1.13 0.03 -10.40
C ASP A 17 -1.68 1.37 -9.96
N VAL A 18 -1.95 1.51 -8.67
CA VAL A 18 -2.36 2.76 -8.04
C VAL A 18 -1.40 3.06 -6.89
N THR A 19 -0.71 4.18 -6.96
CA THR A 19 0.16 4.62 -5.87
C THR A 19 -0.68 5.15 -4.73
N ILE A 20 -0.54 4.57 -3.54
CA ILE A 20 -1.28 5.02 -2.37
C ILE A 20 -0.44 5.87 -1.44
N TYR A 21 0.88 5.77 -1.53
CA TYR A 21 1.79 6.55 -0.68
C TYR A 21 3.14 6.67 -1.37
N THR A 22 3.72 7.87 -1.33
CA THR A 22 5.08 8.12 -1.77
C THR A 22 5.85 8.72 -0.60
N CYS A 23 7.00 8.14 -0.27
CA CYS A 23 7.83 8.65 0.81
C CYS A 23 8.39 10.01 0.42
N PRO A 24 8.19 11.05 1.25
CA PRO A 24 8.70 12.39 0.92
C PRO A 24 10.21 12.43 0.79
N SER A 25 10.71 13.48 0.13
CA SER A 25 12.14 13.73 0.03
C SER A 25 12.73 13.95 1.45
N GLU A 26 13.99 13.58 1.63
CA GLU A 26 14.72 13.73 2.88
C GLU A 26 14.02 13.05 4.07
N THR A 27 13.26 11.99 3.79
CA THR A 27 12.46 11.27 4.77
C THR A 27 12.66 9.79 4.58
N GLN A 28 12.54 9.04 5.66
CA GLN A 28 12.38 7.58 5.63
C GLN A 28 11.02 7.28 6.19
N ALA A 29 10.38 6.23 5.68
CA ALA A 29 9.07 5.81 6.18
C ALA A 29 9.09 4.33 6.53
N VAL A 30 8.44 4.00 7.63
CA VAL A 30 8.23 2.61 8.02
C VAL A 30 6.75 2.33 7.93
N VAL A 31 6.37 1.46 6.99
CA VAL A 31 4.98 1.03 6.83
C VAL A 31 4.75 -0.10 7.84
N LYS A 32 3.94 0.18 8.86
CA LYS A 32 3.71 -0.76 9.95
C LYS A 32 2.81 -1.89 9.53
N ASN A 33 1.69 -1.55 8.89
CA ASN A 33 0.78 -2.53 8.33
C ASN A 33 -0.11 -1.89 7.27
N ILE A 34 -0.71 -2.74 6.45
CA ILE A 34 -1.68 -2.34 5.45
C ILE A 34 -2.92 -3.20 5.65
N GLN A 35 -4.08 -2.56 5.87
CA GLN A 35 -5.35 -3.24 6.02
C GLN A 35 -6.13 -3.06 4.73
N LEU A 36 -6.64 -4.16 4.17
CA LEU A 36 -7.40 -4.14 2.92
C LEU A 36 -8.77 -4.76 3.15
N TYR A 37 -9.81 -4.11 2.65
CA TYR A 37 -11.17 -4.61 2.71
C TYR A 37 -11.78 -4.66 1.31
N ASN A 38 -12.38 -5.81 0.97
CA ASN A 38 -13.07 -5.99 -0.30
C ASN A 38 -14.57 -5.77 -0.10
N SER A 39 -15.10 -4.68 -0.67
CA SER A 39 -16.53 -4.35 -0.60
C SER A 39 -17.34 -4.92 -1.76
N HIS A 40 -16.71 -5.69 -2.64
CA HIS A 40 -17.35 -6.26 -3.83
C HIS A 40 -18.09 -7.55 -3.50
N SER A 41 -19.05 -7.91 -4.35
CA SER A 41 -19.78 -9.17 -4.25
C SER A 41 -19.04 -10.37 -4.83
N GLY A 42 -17.81 -10.18 -5.30
CA GLY A 42 -16.94 -11.22 -5.82
C GLY A 42 -15.54 -11.09 -5.26
N THR A 43 -14.71 -12.11 -5.45
CA THR A 43 -13.32 -12.11 -5.05
C THR A 43 -12.52 -11.11 -5.88
N ILE A 44 -11.66 -10.35 -5.21
CA ILE A 44 -10.73 -9.43 -5.86
C ILE A 44 -9.31 -9.85 -5.53
N VAL A 45 -8.45 -9.85 -6.55
CA VAL A 45 -7.02 -10.10 -6.37
C VAL A 45 -6.30 -8.77 -6.28
N VAL A 46 -5.52 -8.60 -5.21
CA VAL A 46 -4.74 -7.40 -4.94
C VAL A 46 -3.28 -7.79 -4.83
N TYR A 47 -2.42 -7.06 -5.54
CA TYR A 47 -0.97 -7.20 -5.46
C TYR A 47 -0.40 -5.95 -4.80
N PRO A 48 -0.04 -5.98 -3.51
CA PRO A 48 0.71 -4.90 -2.90
C PRO A 48 2.14 -4.89 -3.48
N LYS A 49 2.61 -3.70 -3.84
CA LYS A 49 3.92 -3.52 -4.47
C LYS A 49 4.65 -2.35 -3.84
N ILE A 50 5.98 -2.39 -3.91
CA ILE A 50 6.82 -1.27 -3.52
C ILE A 50 7.78 -0.97 -4.67
N THR A 51 7.87 0.30 -5.05
CA THR A 51 8.89 0.78 -5.97
C THR A 51 10.07 1.30 -5.18
N ASP A 52 11.23 0.72 -5.41
CA ASP A 52 12.51 1.23 -4.91
C ASP A 52 13.05 2.17 -5.98
N SER A 53 12.91 3.48 -5.75
CA SER A 53 13.24 4.47 -6.77
C SER A 53 14.73 4.54 -7.04
N SER A 54 15.58 4.28 -6.04
CA SER A 54 17.03 4.32 -6.23
C SER A 54 17.53 3.17 -7.10
N ALA A 55 16.88 2.02 -7.05
CA ALA A 55 17.20 0.86 -7.86
C ALA A 55 16.36 0.78 -9.13
N SER A 56 15.34 1.63 -9.27
CA SER A 56 14.38 1.62 -10.40
C SER A 56 13.70 0.26 -10.56
N VAL A 57 13.33 -0.36 -9.44
CA VAL A 57 12.70 -1.67 -9.41
C VAL A 57 11.39 -1.61 -8.62
N THR A 58 10.35 -2.22 -9.17
CA THR A 58 9.10 -2.43 -8.45
C THR A 58 8.97 -3.89 -8.09
N VAL A 59 8.78 -4.19 -6.82
CA VAL A 59 8.63 -5.56 -6.35
C VAL A 59 7.20 -5.78 -5.88
N THR A 60 6.65 -6.95 -6.22
CA THR A 60 5.37 -7.40 -5.72
C THR A 60 5.61 -8.10 -4.39
N LEU A 61 4.95 -7.63 -3.33
CA LEU A 61 5.15 -8.20 -1.99
C LEU A 61 4.44 -9.53 -1.84
N GLU A 62 3.19 -9.61 -2.32
CA GLU A 62 2.43 -10.85 -2.29
C GLU A 62 1.23 -10.77 -3.22
N LYS A 63 0.54 -11.91 -3.37
CA LYS A 63 -0.72 -11.99 -4.09
C LYS A 63 -1.83 -12.28 -3.08
N ASN A 64 -2.77 -11.36 -2.94
CA ASN A 64 -3.90 -11.51 -2.03
C ASN A 64 -5.20 -11.73 -2.80
N SER A 65 -5.82 -12.89 -2.63
CA SER A 65 -7.18 -13.12 -3.11
C SER A 65 -8.12 -12.84 -1.95
N ILE A 66 -8.85 -11.73 -2.02
CA ILE A 66 -9.73 -11.30 -0.95
C ILE A 66 -11.15 -11.65 -1.32
N GLY A 67 -11.76 -12.53 -0.54
CA GLY A 67 -13.13 -12.99 -0.80
C GLY A 67 -14.16 -11.89 -0.64
N THR A 68 -15.39 -12.19 -1.03
CA THR A 68 -16.53 -11.29 -0.93
C THR A 68 -16.68 -10.73 0.49
N LEU A 69 -16.71 -9.41 0.62
CA LEU A 69 -16.89 -8.71 1.90
C LEU A 69 -15.91 -9.17 2.97
N ALA A 70 -14.73 -9.61 2.56
CA ALA A 70 -13.67 -10.06 3.47
C ALA A 70 -12.55 -9.04 3.52
N ASP A 71 -11.68 -9.20 4.50
CA ASP A 71 -10.51 -8.35 4.68
C ASP A 71 -9.24 -9.18 4.78
N THR A 72 -8.12 -8.52 4.60
CA THR A 72 -6.81 -9.08 4.87
C THR A 72 -5.88 -7.96 5.32
N SER A 73 -4.79 -8.34 5.95
CA SER A 73 -3.79 -7.36 6.36
C SER A 73 -2.40 -7.85 6.02
N LEU A 74 -1.54 -6.91 5.71
CA LEU A 74 -0.12 -7.12 5.46
C LEU A 74 0.63 -6.49 6.62
N THR A 75 1.33 -7.32 7.39
CA THR A 75 2.09 -6.82 8.53
C THR A 75 3.53 -6.62 8.13
N GLY A 76 4.01 -5.37 8.36
CA GLY A 76 5.40 -5.03 8.15
C GLY A 76 6.29 -5.43 9.31
N PRO A 77 7.37 -4.68 9.47
CA PRO A 77 7.59 -3.37 8.85
C PRO A 77 8.15 -3.45 7.44
N PHE A 78 7.75 -2.50 6.61
CA PHE A 78 8.36 -2.27 5.29
C PHE A 78 9.01 -0.89 5.31
N VAL A 79 10.28 -0.80 4.95
CA VAL A 79 11.02 0.46 4.99
C VAL A 79 11.03 1.08 3.61
N LEU A 80 10.62 2.34 3.53
CA LEU A 80 10.69 3.14 2.31
C LEU A 80 11.73 4.25 2.50
N GLU A 81 12.60 4.38 1.52
CA GLU A 81 13.50 5.51 1.42
C GLU A 81 12.81 6.65 0.65
N ALA A 82 13.44 7.83 0.62
CA ALA A 82 12.88 8.98 -0.09
C ALA A 82 12.53 8.61 -1.53
N SER A 83 11.36 9.02 -1.96
CA SER A 83 10.80 8.78 -3.29
C SER A 83 10.33 7.35 -3.59
N ASP A 84 10.51 6.41 -2.67
CA ASP A 84 9.92 5.09 -2.80
C ASP A 84 8.40 5.18 -2.67
N ALA A 85 7.70 4.27 -3.33
CA ALA A 85 6.25 4.32 -3.38
C ALA A 85 5.62 2.98 -2.97
N LEU A 86 4.50 3.08 -2.27
CA LEU A 86 3.64 1.94 -1.95
C LEU A 86 2.49 1.93 -2.96
N ILE A 87 2.32 0.80 -3.63
CA ILE A 87 1.39 0.64 -4.73
C ILE A 87 0.45 -0.53 -4.44
N LEU A 88 -0.81 -0.39 -4.82
CA LEU A 88 -1.76 -1.50 -4.85
C LEU A 88 -2.22 -1.71 -6.28
N ASN A 89 -2.17 -2.96 -6.73
CA ASN A 89 -2.66 -3.36 -8.04
C ASN A 89 -3.89 -4.24 -7.85
N CYS A 90 -5.04 -3.75 -8.26
CA CYS A 90 -6.33 -4.44 -8.12
C CYS A 90 -6.91 -4.75 -9.48
N ASP A 91 -7.64 -5.87 -9.58
CA ASP A 91 -8.32 -6.26 -10.81
C ASP A 91 -9.73 -5.65 -10.94
N THR A 92 -10.18 -4.92 -9.93
CA THR A 92 -11.51 -4.29 -9.92
C THR A 92 -11.42 -2.90 -9.28
N ALA A 93 -12.01 -1.90 -9.94
CA ALA A 93 -11.98 -0.52 -9.47
C ALA A 93 -13.06 -0.26 -8.41
N ASP A 94 -12.78 0.68 -7.51
CA ASP A 94 -13.73 1.28 -6.55
C ASP A 94 -14.32 0.28 -5.54
N LYS A 95 -13.62 -0.81 -5.24
CA LYS A 95 -14.11 -1.84 -4.31
C LYS A 95 -13.16 -2.12 -3.16
N ILE A 96 -11.87 -1.87 -3.32
CA ILE A 96 -10.88 -2.12 -2.27
C ILE A 96 -10.64 -0.85 -1.47
N TYR A 97 -10.89 -0.94 -0.17
CA TYR A 97 -10.55 0.10 0.79
C TYR A 97 -9.23 -0.27 1.45
N ALA A 98 -8.29 0.66 1.43
CA ALA A 98 -6.96 0.46 2.00
C ALA A 98 -6.73 1.42 3.15
N PHE A 99 -6.13 0.92 4.23
CA PHE A 99 -5.70 1.74 5.34
C PHE A 99 -4.30 1.31 5.75
N ALA A 100 -3.36 2.22 5.70
CA ALA A 100 -1.97 1.94 6.05
C ALA A 100 -1.54 2.83 7.22
N SER A 101 -0.74 2.25 8.11
CA SER A 101 -0.14 2.99 9.23
C SER A 101 1.35 3.15 8.94
N VAL A 102 1.83 4.39 8.96
CA VAL A 102 3.19 4.73 8.55
C VAL A 102 3.83 5.60 9.62
N LEU A 103 5.11 5.35 9.89
CA LEU A 103 5.96 6.22 10.70
C LEU A 103 6.93 6.92 9.77
N GLU A 104 6.88 8.24 9.70
CA GLU A 104 7.84 9.04 8.93
C GLU A 104 8.92 9.58 9.84
N ILE A 105 10.17 9.49 9.40
CA ILE A 105 11.35 9.95 10.13
C ILE A 105 12.13 10.87 9.20
N SER A 106 12.24 12.12 9.58
CA SER A 106 12.94 13.11 8.74
C SER A 106 14.10 13.76 9.49
#